data_d46aba0501b5b8f0e9b648174e475ff4
#
_entry.id   d46aba0501b5b8f0e9b648174e475ff4
#
_cell.length_a   1.000
_cell.length_b   1.000
_cell.length_c   1.000
_cell.angle_alpha   90.00
_cell.angle_beta   90.00
_cell.angle_gamma   90.00
#
_symmetry.space_group_name_H-M   'P 1'
#
loop_
_entity.id
_entity.type
_entity.pdbx_description
1 polymer ?
#
loop_
_entity_poly.entity_id
_entity_poly.type
_entity_poly.pdbx_seq_one_letter_code
_entity_poly.pdbx_strand_id
1 'polypeptide(L)'
;MRISLVVLVLVFAGLLAVDLAPSAGPRQVLAAATQTSSRPAPATVDVPFVRNGRLVRVERIVPPDVPPPVHALRELLQGPTRLERRQGMRTAIPAGARLRSVRADGELWLVSFSRSLLETGSSATKETGLAQIAATLAPLGNQHYAAVATEGRLVTTLRLGMRADPWRAETGENDYRYVVRGIQLRLSLLGYLDGADVTGSSDYLTEQALVAFQGWEGLDRTGSITGQTQVALFTAHRPEPAARRSGKRIEIYRDRGVLLMIETGEVLRAVHASTGMNGVTPAGSFEVYVKALLSWSVPFKVWMPYAAYFRGGIATHQSPDVPSYPASHGCVRLPEGEAERVYHFVEVGTPVTVR
;
A
#
# COMPACT_ATOMS: atom_id res chain seq x y z
N MET A 1 -31.49 31.59 -37.76
CA MET A 1 -32.01 32.71 -36.94
C MET A 1 -31.08 32.79 -35.74
N ARG A 2 -30.04 33.58 -35.81
CA ARG A 2 -29.77 34.89 -35.17
C ARG A 2 -29.78 34.73 -33.64
N ILE A 3 -28.82 35.13 -32.82
CA ILE A 3 -27.95 36.31 -32.82
C ILE A 3 -26.72 36.04 -31.91
N SER A 4 -25.54 36.49 -32.36
CA SER A 4 -24.31 36.71 -31.58
C SER A 4 -24.43 37.97 -30.75
N LEU A 5 -23.76 38.03 -29.61
CA LEU A 5 -23.46 39.29 -28.95
C LEU A 5 -21.98 39.32 -28.53
N VAL A 6 -21.26 40.23 -29.20
CA VAL A 6 -19.91 40.69 -28.92
C VAL A 6 -20.02 41.94 -28.05
N VAL A 7 -19.28 42.02 -26.95
CA VAL A 7 -19.12 43.29 -26.21
C VAL A 7 -17.66 43.72 -26.25
N LEU A 8 -17.49 44.86 -26.85
CA LEU A 8 -16.27 45.64 -27.03
C LEU A 8 -16.09 46.59 -25.83
N VAL A 9 -14.91 46.63 -25.22
CA VAL A 9 -14.59 47.68 -24.23
C VAL A 9 -13.51 48.61 -24.78
N LEU A 10 -13.85 49.86 -24.85
CA LEU A 10 -13.01 50.97 -25.32
C LEU A 10 -12.12 51.52 -24.21
N VAL A 11 -10.89 51.83 -24.57
CA VAL A 11 -9.87 52.55 -23.81
C VAL A 11 -10.11 54.06 -23.96
N PHE A 12 -10.04 54.80 -22.88
CA PHE A 12 -9.85 56.24 -22.93
C PHE A 12 -8.59 56.66 -22.16
N ALA A 13 -7.67 57.25 -22.91
CA ALA A 13 -6.52 57.99 -22.39
C ALA A 13 -6.89 59.47 -22.20
N GLY A 14 -6.47 60.02 -21.09
CA GLY A 14 -6.58 61.47 -20.85
C GLY A 14 -5.38 61.96 -20.06
N LEU A 15 -4.48 62.64 -20.75
CA LEU A 15 -3.39 63.42 -20.16
C LEU A 15 -3.96 64.74 -19.59
N LEU A 16 -3.51 65.08 -18.39
CA LEU A 16 -3.43 66.49 -17.98
C LEU A 16 -2.23 66.65 -17.00
N ALA A 17 -1.24 67.39 -17.46
CA ALA A 17 -0.12 67.85 -16.65
C ALA A 17 -0.49 69.13 -15.92
N VAL A 18 -0.16 69.18 -14.63
CA VAL A 18 -0.06 70.46 -13.88
C VAL A 18 1.19 70.40 -13.02
N ASP A 19 2.10 71.30 -13.33
CA ASP A 19 3.30 71.63 -12.54
C ASP A 19 2.90 72.36 -11.29
N LEU A 20 3.44 72.01 -10.12
CA LEU A 20 3.58 72.91 -8.99
C LEU A 20 4.66 72.48 -8.01
N ALA A 21 5.52 73.36 -7.67
CA ALA A 21 6.78 73.28 -6.98
C ALA A 21 6.72 72.78 -5.49
N PRO A 22 7.88 72.56 -4.86
CA PRO A 22 8.02 71.65 -3.71
C PRO A 22 7.72 72.31 -2.37
N SER A 23 6.87 71.71 -1.55
CA SER A 23 6.80 72.00 -0.13
C SER A 23 7.53 70.92 0.69
N ALA A 24 8.46 71.34 1.50
CA ALA A 24 9.22 70.49 2.43
C ALA A 24 8.29 69.90 3.49
N GLY A 25 8.07 68.60 3.40
CA GLY A 25 7.42 67.79 4.43
C GLY A 25 8.46 67.00 5.27
N PRO A 26 8.10 66.58 6.49
CA PRO A 26 9.04 66.13 7.49
C PRO A 26 9.67 64.76 7.08
N ARG A 27 10.98 64.67 7.31
CA ARG A 27 11.75 63.42 7.16
C ARG A 27 11.11 62.31 7.96
N GLN A 28 10.43 61.38 7.30
CA GLN A 28 10.13 60.07 7.86
C GLN A 28 11.43 59.28 8.03
N VAL A 29 11.82 59.09 9.29
CA VAL A 29 12.84 58.13 9.68
C VAL A 29 12.27 56.77 9.33
N LEU A 30 12.76 56.14 8.26
CA LEU A 30 12.51 54.72 8.00
C LEU A 30 13.12 53.96 9.17
N ALA A 31 12.26 53.53 10.11
CA ALA A 31 12.60 52.49 11.04
C ALA A 31 12.87 51.22 10.21
N ALA A 32 14.13 50.82 10.14
CA ALA A 32 14.52 49.54 9.62
C ALA A 32 13.79 48.47 10.45
N ALA A 33 12.71 47.95 9.89
CA ALA A 33 12.08 46.76 10.44
C ALA A 33 13.13 45.63 10.39
N THR A 34 13.74 45.35 11.53
CA THR A 34 14.55 44.18 11.76
C THR A 34 13.63 43.00 11.52
N GLN A 35 13.64 42.43 10.31
CA GLN A 35 13.07 41.12 10.05
C GLN A 35 13.88 40.14 10.88
N THR A 36 13.43 39.87 12.08
CA THR A 36 13.84 38.72 12.85
C THR A 36 13.42 37.50 12.00
N SER A 37 14.36 37.03 11.22
CA SER A 37 14.26 35.72 10.58
C SER A 37 14.10 34.70 11.71
N SER A 38 12.84 34.40 12.05
CA SER A 38 12.55 33.34 12.99
C SER A 38 12.97 32.02 12.31
N ARG A 39 14.16 31.57 12.69
CA ARG A 39 14.59 30.20 12.31
C ARG A 39 13.46 29.25 12.73
N PRO A 40 12.90 28.46 11.81
CA PRO A 40 11.84 27.53 12.18
C PRO A 40 12.32 26.66 13.35
N ALA A 41 11.45 26.45 14.32
CA ALA A 41 11.76 25.59 15.46
C ALA A 41 12.20 24.20 14.94
N PRO A 42 13.23 23.60 15.55
CA PRO A 42 13.67 22.28 15.13
C PRO A 42 12.53 21.28 15.23
N ALA A 43 12.38 20.43 14.23
CA ALA A 43 11.41 19.35 14.27
C ALA A 43 11.72 18.39 15.42
N THR A 44 10.71 17.95 16.15
CA THR A 44 10.85 17.02 17.27
C THR A 44 10.00 15.77 17.06
N VAL A 45 10.39 14.67 17.72
CA VAL A 45 9.65 13.41 17.78
C VAL A 45 9.58 12.90 19.21
N ASP A 46 8.49 12.24 19.54
CA ASP A 46 8.31 11.58 20.83
C ASP A 46 8.81 10.13 20.78
N VAL A 47 9.69 9.78 21.72
CA VAL A 47 10.21 8.41 21.89
C VAL A 47 9.72 7.84 23.21
N PRO A 48 8.92 6.74 23.20
CA PRO A 48 8.35 6.17 24.40
C PRO A 48 9.33 5.23 25.12
N PHE A 49 9.60 5.50 26.38
CA PHE A 49 10.33 4.61 27.30
C PHE A 49 9.41 4.13 28.43
N VAL A 50 9.79 3.04 29.09
CA VAL A 50 9.06 2.46 30.21
C VAL A 50 9.54 3.04 31.55
N ARG A 51 8.63 3.59 32.36
CA ARG A 51 8.87 4.00 33.72
C ARG A 51 7.70 3.59 34.62
N ASN A 52 7.99 2.88 35.72
CA ASN A 52 6.98 2.36 36.65
C ASN A 52 5.85 1.60 35.95
N GLY A 53 6.25 0.76 34.98
CA GLY A 53 5.30 -0.03 34.26
C GLY A 53 4.46 0.75 33.23
N ARG A 54 4.72 2.02 32.89
CA ARG A 54 3.96 2.84 31.91
C ARG A 54 4.89 3.42 30.84
N LEU A 55 4.36 3.66 29.65
CA LEU A 55 5.08 4.38 28.60
C LEU A 55 5.11 5.88 28.92
N VAL A 56 6.30 6.44 28.96
CA VAL A 56 6.56 7.87 29.12
C VAL A 56 7.24 8.37 27.85
N ARG A 57 6.67 9.37 27.23
CA ARG A 57 7.22 9.97 26.00
C ARG A 57 8.34 10.92 26.36
N VAL A 58 9.42 10.87 25.61
CA VAL A 58 10.56 11.75 25.72
C VAL A 58 10.81 12.38 24.35
N GLU A 59 10.85 13.70 24.34
CA GLU A 59 11.07 14.47 23.11
C GLU A 59 12.52 14.35 22.63
N ARG A 60 12.71 14.20 21.32
CA ARG A 60 14.00 14.18 20.62
C ARG A 60 13.99 15.15 19.46
N ILE A 61 15.05 15.95 19.33
CA ILE A 61 15.24 16.86 18.20
C ILE A 61 15.64 16.05 16.98
N VAL A 62 14.93 16.24 15.89
CA VAL A 62 15.20 15.55 14.61
C VAL A 62 16.28 16.31 13.85
N PRO A 63 17.39 15.70 13.47
CA PRO A 63 18.35 16.31 12.55
C PRO A 63 17.71 16.65 11.20
N PRO A 64 18.09 17.77 10.54
CA PRO A 64 17.42 18.23 9.32
C PRO A 64 17.41 17.20 8.17
N ASP A 65 18.45 16.39 8.08
CA ASP A 65 18.67 15.45 6.97
C ASP A 65 18.18 14.02 7.29
N VAL A 66 17.50 13.80 8.42
CA VAL A 66 17.03 12.49 8.82
C VAL A 66 15.50 12.46 8.84
N PRO A 67 14.85 11.54 8.11
CA PRO A 67 13.41 11.40 8.18
C PRO A 67 12.93 11.12 9.62
N PRO A 68 11.88 11.81 10.12
CA PRO A 68 11.41 11.68 11.50
C PRO A 68 11.15 10.23 11.95
N PRO A 69 10.54 9.32 11.16
CA PRO A 69 10.34 7.94 11.55
C PRO A 69 11.65 7.16 11.73
N VAL A 70 12.64 7.45 10.88
CA VAL A 70 13.97 6.82 10.99
C VAL A 70 14.66 7.28 12.26
N HIS A 71 14.61 8.59 12.57
CA HIS A 71 15.20 9.15 13.77
C HIS A 71 14.55 8.60 15.05
N ALA A 72 13.22 8.66 15.13
CA ALA A 72 12.47 8.19 16.29
C ALA A 72 12.74 6.72 16.61
N LEU A 73 12.74 5.85 15.60
CA LEU A 73 13.06 4.44 15.78
C LEU A 73 14.53 4.21 16.17
N ARG A 74 15.47 4.97 15.64
CA ARG A 74 16.89 4.88 16.05
C ARG A 74 17.07 5.29 17.49
N GLU A 75 16.45 6.38 17.94
CA GLU A 75 16.47 6.83 19.34
C GLU A 75 15.84 5.80 20.28
N LEU A 76 14.72 5.19 19.87
CA LEU A 76 14.11 4.09 20.60
C LEU A 76 15.09 2.90 20.77
N LEU A 77 15.79 2.52 19.71
CA LEU A 77 16.76 1.42 19.71
C LEU A 77 18.02 1.73 20.53
N GLN A 78 18.46 3.00 20.58
CA GLN A 78 19.56 3.42 21.45
C GLN A 78 19.17 3.35 22.93
N GLY A 79 17.87 3.46 23.21
CA GLY A 79 17.33 3.44 24.56
C GLY A 79 17.50 4.77 25.31
N PRO A 80 17.07 4.81 26.58
CA PRO A 80 17.13 6.02 27.39
C PRO A 80 18.57 6.44 27.70
N THR A 81 18.82 7.75 27.76
CA THR A 81 20.10 8.36 28.15
C THR A 81 20.49 7.97 29.55
N ARG A 82 21.74 8.27 29.96
CA ARG A 82 22.18 8.03 31.32
C ARG A 82 21.34 8.73 32.39
N LEU A 83 20.91 9.98 32.10
CA LEU A 83 20.05 10.76 32.97
C LEU A 83 18.66 10.13 33.10
N GLU A 84 18.04 9.77 32.00
CA GLU A 84 16.73 9.14 31.96
C GLU A 84 16.73 7.78 32.66
N ARG A 85 17.80 7.00 32.50
CA ARG A 85 17.99 5.74 33.28
C ARG A 85 18.05 5.98 34.78
N ARG A 86 18.71 7.06 35.23
CA ARG A 86 18.72 7.44 36.67
C ARG A 86 17.34 7.83 37.16
N GLN A 87 16.49 8.38 36.27
CA GLN A 87 15.09 8.69 36.54
C GLN A 87 14.14 7.48 36.43
N GLY A 88 14.70 6.27 36.32
CA GLY A 88 13.94 5.02 36.29
C GLY A 88 13.42 4.61 34.90
N MET A 89 13.80 5.30 33.82
CA MET A 89 13.39 4.92 32.49
C MET A 89 14.15 3.68 31.99
N ARG A 90 13.45 2.80 31.29
CA ARG A 90 13.94 1.55 30.70
C ARG A 90 13.40 1.38 29.29
N THR A 91 14.03 0.53 28.51
CA THR A 91 13.49 0.04 27.24
C THR A 91 13.34 -1.48 27.29
N ALA A 92 12.30 -1.98 26.65
CA ALA A 92 12.11 -3.41 26.40
C ALA A 92 12.74 -3.86 25.08
N ILE A 93 13.28 -2.93 24.30
CA ILE A 93 13.98 -3.24 23.05
C ILE A 93 15.36 -3.82 23.38
N PRO A 94 15.72 -4.99 22.81
CA PRO A 94 17.05 -5.59 23.01
C PRO A 94 18.19 -4.69 22.50
N ALA A 95 19.28 -4.61 23.24
CA ALA A 95 20.42 -3.73 22.93
C ALA A 95 21.09 -4.00 21.57
N GLY A 96 20.91 -5.21 20.99
CA GLY A 96 21.44 -5.57 19.68
C GLY A 96 20.51 -5.30 18.51
N ALA A 97 19.28 -4.87 18.78
CA ALA A 97 18.30 -4.60 17.72
C ALA A 97 18.73 -3.39 16.86
N ARG A 98 18.63 -3.52 15.56
CA ARG A 98 18.98 -2.49 14.58
C ARG A 98 17.84 -2.28 13.59
N LEU A 99 17.55 -1.03 13.26
CA LEU A 99 16.62 -0.68 12.17
C LEU A 99 17.29 -0.98 10.82
N ARG A 100 16.60 -1.76 9.98
CA ARG A 100 17.00 -2.05 8.60
C ARG A 100 16.34 -1.09 7.63
N SER A 101 15.02 -0.94 7.76
CA SER A 101 14.25 -0.01 6.94
C SER A 101 12.96 0.42 7.64
N VAL A 102 12.46 1.59 7.27
CA VAL A 102 11.10 2.05 7.59
C VAL A 102 10.58 2.86 6.41
N ARG A 103 9.38 2.57 5.97
CA ARG A 103 8.67 3.34 4.94
C ARG A 103 7.16 3.26 5.15
N ALA A 104 6.47 4.31 4.73
CA ALA A 104 5.02 4.32 4.65
C ALA A 104 4.58 3.71 3.31
N ASP A 105 3.48 2.96 3.33
CA ASP A 105 2.83 2.42 2.17
C ASP A 105 1.32 2.37 2.43
N GLY A 106 0.57 3.32 1.86
CA GLY A 106 -0.85 3.51 2.19
C GLY A 106 -1.08 3.66 3.69
N GLU A 107 -1.95 2.85 4.24
CA GLU A 107 -2.29 2.82 5.68
C GLU A 107 -1.30 2.04 6.55
N LEU A 108 -0.19 1.57 5.97
CA LEU A 108 0.75 0.65 6.61
C LEU A 108 2.14 1.26 6.72
N TRP A 109 2.73 1.23 7.91
CA TRP A 109 4.18 1.32 8.08
C TRP A 109 4.80 -0.05 7.79
N LEU A 110 5.77 -0.12 6.91
CA LEU A 110 6.62 -1.29 6.70
C LEU A 110 7.93 -1.06 7.44
N VAL A 111 8.18 -1.82 8.50
CA VAL A 111 9.35 -1.64 9.36
C VAL A 111 10.11 -2.94 9.48
N SER A 112 11.39 -2.92 9.13
CA SER A 112 12.28 -4.09 9.24
C SER A 112 13.40 -3.84 10.23
N PHE A 113 13.63 -4.83 11.07
CA PHE A 113 14.71 -4.84 12.07
C PHE A 113 15.66 -6.03 11.85
N SER A 114 16.78 -6.01 12.54
CA SER A 114 17.63 -7.19 12.68
C SER A 114 16.91 -8.27 13.50
N ARG A 115 17.33 -9.52 13.32
CA ARG A 115 16.80 -10.69 14.06
C ARG A 115 16.80 -10.51 15.57
N SER A 116 17.81 -9.79 16.10
CA SER A 116 18.00 -9.52 17.54
C SER A 116 16.79 -8.87 18.23
N LEU A 117 15.87 -8.24 17.46
CA LEU A 117 14.65 -7.67 18.05
C LEU A 117 13.81 -8.70 18.82
N LEU A 118 13.83 -9.96 18.40
CA LEU A 118 12.97 -11.03 18.94
C LEU A 118 13.73 -12.20 19.57
N GLU A 119 15.07 -12.19 19.52
CA GLU A 119 15.87 -13.32 20.02
C GLU A 119 15.96 -13.38 21.54
N THR A 120 15.76 -12.26 22.23
CA THR A 120 15.97 -12.17 23.68
C THR A 120 14.72 -11.64 24.39
N GLY A 121 14.59 -12.02 25.66
CA GLY A 121 13.52 -11.56 26.54
C GLY A 121 12.33 -12.51 26.63
N SER A 122 11.54 -12.33 27.68
CA SER A 122 10.26 -13.03 27.88
C SER A 122 9.22 -12.51 26.88
N SER A 123 8.10 -13.23 26.74
CA SER A 123 6.92 -12.80 26.00
C SER A 123 6.50 -11.37 26.36
N ALA A 124 6.32 -11.09 27.62
CA ALA A 124 5.93 -9.77 28.12
C ALA A 124 6.95 -8.67 27.76
N THR A 125 8.24 -9.00 27.71
CA THR A 125 9.28 -8.05 27.28
C THR A 125 9.15 -7.74 25.79
N LYS A 126 8.93 -8.76 24.95
CA LYS A 126 8.72 -8.61 23.50
C LYS A 126 7.47 -7.79 23.21
N GLU A 127 6.36 -8.09 23.88
CA GLU A 127 5.12 -7.31 23.75
C GLU A 127 5.34 -5.84 24.11
N THR A 128 6.02 -5.57 25.22
CA THR A 128 6.36 -4.20 25.62
C THR A 128 7.24 -3.50 24.57
N GLY A 129 8.21 -4.20 23.98
CA GLY A 129 9.03 -3.69 22.90
C GLY A 129 8.24 -3.35 21.65
N LEU A 130 7.30 -4.22 21.25
CA LEU A 130 6.39 -3.98 20.14
C LEU A 130 5.45 -2.81 20.43
N ALA A 131 4.95 -2.68 21.65
CA ALA A 131 4.15 -1.52 22.09
C ALA A 131 4.94 -0.20 22.00
N GLN A 132 6.24 -0.21 22.37
CA GLN A 132 7.11 0.95 22.20
C GLN A 132 7.26 1.32 20.71
N ILE A 133 7.44 0.34 19.81
CA ILE A 133 7.51 0.57 18.36
C ILE A 133 6.20 1.19 17.85
N ALA A 134 5.05 0.62 18.24
CA ALA A 134 3.75 1.14 17.86
C ALA A 134 3.53 2.58 18.33
N ALA A 135 3.83 2.87 19.60
CA ALA A 135 3.70 4.19 20.20
C ALA A 135 4.67 5.24 19.59
N THR A 136 5.80 4.79 19.04
CA THR A 136 6.75 5.63 18.31
C THR A 136 6.21 6.01 16.94
N LEU A 137 5.60 5.07 16.21
CA LEU A 137 5.14 5.29 14.84
C LEU A 137 3.79 5.98 14.76
N ALA A 138 2.90 5.75 15.72
CA ALA A 138 1.53 6.25 15.70
C ALA A 138 1.39 7.78 15.45
N PRO A 139 2.22 8.68 16.02
CA PRO A 139 2.11 10.11 15.79
C PRO A 139 2.82 10.61 14.51
N LEU A 140 3.53 9.74 13.78
CA LEU A 140 4.46 10.16 12.71
C LEU A 140 3.85 10.11 11.31
N GLY A 141 2.59 9.75 11.19
CA GLY A 141 1.89 9.71 9.90
C GLY A 141 0.44 9.30 10.06
N ASN A 142 -0.22 9.08 8.92
CA ASN A 142 -1.64 8.69 8.86
C ASN A 142 -1.84 7.15 8.75
N GLN A 143 -0.79 6.39 9.03
CA GLN A 143 -0.85 4.94 8.96
C GLN A 143 -1.59 4.37 10.18
N HIS A 144 -2.50 3.46 9.93
CA HIS A 144 -3.29 2.79 10.98
C HIS A 144 -2.64 1.49 11.48
N TYR A 145 -1.65 0.98 10.74
CA TYR A 145 -0.97 -0.27 11.06
C TYR A 145 0.55 -0.17 10.85
N ALA A 146 1.28 -1.03 11.53
CA ALA A 146 2.70 -1.24 11.30
C ALA A 146 3.00 -2.74 11.13
N ALA A 147 3.46 -3.13 9.95
CA ALA A 147 3.98 -4.46 9.69
C ALA A 147 5.44 -4.50 10.16
N VAL A 148 5.69 -5.25 11.21
CA VAL A 148 7.02 -5.42 11.80
C VAL A 148 7.64 -6.70 11.25
N ALA A 149 8.80 -6.56 10.63
CA ALA A 149 9.56 -7.67 10.05
C ALA A 149 10.95 -7.77 10.68
N THR A 150 11.50 -8.98 10.67
CA THR A 150 12.92 -9.23 10.95
C THR A 150 13.55 -9.91 9.75
N GLU A 151 14.65 -9.36 9.24
CA GLU A 151 15.33 -9.84 8.02
C GLU A 151 14.33 -10.04 6.84
N GLY A 152 13.39 -9.10 6.69
CA GLY A 152 12.37 -9.12 5.64
C GLY A 152 11.19 -10.09 5.87
N ARG A 153 11.22 -10.91 6.90
CA ARG A 153 10.11 -11.82 7.25
C ARG A 153 9.16 -11.12 8.22
N LEU A 154 7.89 -11.04 7.87
CA LEU A 154 6.85 -10.48 8.72
C LEU A 154 6.73 -11.29 10.02
N VAL A 155 6.79 -10.57 11.13
CA VAL A 155 6.66 -11.15 12.48
C VAL A 155 5.28 -10.89 13.05
N THR A 156 4.81 -9.65 12.91
CA THR A 156 3.50 -9.23 13.42
C THR A 156 3.04 -7.96 12.72
N THR A 157 1.77 -7.65 12.86
CA THR A 157 1.18 -6.37 12.44
C THR A 157 0.56 -5.69 13.64
N LEU A 158 1.02 -4.50 13.93
CA LEU A 158 0.57 -3.68 15.04
C LEU A 158 -0.52 -2.71 14.55
N ARG A 159 -1.58 -2.57 15.31
CA ARG A 159 -2.56 -1.50 15.11
C ARG A 159 -2.08 -0.24 15.81
N LEU A 160 -2.13 0.90 15.12
CA LEU A 160 -1.67 2.19 15.62
C LEU A 160 -2.87 3.07 16.00
N GLY A 161 -2.71 3.98 16.98
CA GLY A 161 -3.65 5.09 17.18
C GLY A 161 -4.93 4.79 17.94
N MET A 162 -5.11 3.65 18.59
CA MET A 162 -6.24 3.49 19.52
C MET A 162 -5.93 4.11 20.89
N ARG A 163 -6.84 4.99 21.36
CA ARG A 163 -6.90 5.48 22.76
C ARG A 163 -7.39 4.39 23.72
N ALA A 164 -6.98 3.17 23.54
CA ALA A 164 -7.20 2.11 24.50
C ALA A 164 -5.87 1.78 25.10
N ASP A 165 -5.84 1.74 26.42
CA ASP A 165 -4.76 1.37 27.32
C ASP A 165 -3.45 1.00 26.58
N PRO A 166 -2.39 1.84 26.60
CA PRO A 166 -1.20 1.67 25.78
C PRO A 166 -0.45 0.35 26.00
N TRP A 167 -0.94 -0.50 26.89
CA TRP A 167 -0.37 -1.78 27.31
C TRP A 167 -0.94 -2.99 26.59
N ARG A 168 -2.08 -2.87 25.94
CA ARG A 168 -2.58 -3.88 25.04
C ARG A 168 -2.35 -3.43 23.59
N ALA A 169 -1.11 -3.46 23.13
CA ALA A 169 -0.91 -3.97 21.81
C ALA A 169 -1.59 -5.35 21.84
N GLU A 170 -2.60 -5.58 21.03
CA GLU A 170 -3.20 -6.91 20.84
C GLU A 170 -2.14 -7.80 20.16
N THR A 171 -1.08 -8.08 20.87
CA THR A 171 0.02 -8.96 20.52
C THR A 171 -0.23 -10.27 21.22
N GLY A 172 -1.17 -11.03 20.72
CA GLY A 172 -1.18 -12.45 21.01
C GLY A 172 0.11 -13.04 20.43
N GLU A 173 0.99 -13.54 21.28
CA GLU A 173 2.36 -13.99 20.95
C GLU A 173 2.44 -15.11 19.92
N ASN A 174 1.32 -15.65 19.47
CA ASN A 174 1.16 -16.64 18.41
C ASN A 174 -0.11 -16.41 17.59
N ASP A 175 -0.63 -15.20 17.54
CA ASP A 175 -1.83 -15.02 16.74
C ASP A 175 -1.45 -14.90 15.26
N TYR A 176 -1.41 -16.06 14.61
CA TYR A 176 -1.28 -16.22 13.16
C TYR A 176 -2.19 -15.25 12.38
N ARG A 177 -3.31 -14.83 12.99
CA ARG A 177 -4.23 -13.84 12.41
C ARG A 177 -3.56 -12.48 12.18
N TYR A 178 -2.66 -12.00 13.05
CA TYR A 178 -1.97 -10.72 12.83
C TYR A 178 -0.96 -10.81 11.71
N VAL A 179 -0.30 -11.96 11.55
CA VAL A 179 0.57 -12.23 10.40
C VAL A 179 -0.27 -12.28 9.13
N VAL A 180 -1.36 -13.05 9.12
CA VAL A 180 -2.27 -13.16 7.97
C VAL A 180 -2.85 -11.80 7.61
N ARG A 181 -3.34 -11.03 8.59
CA ARG A 181 -3.87 -9.68 8.35
C ARG A 181 -2.82 -8.76 7.75
N GLY A 182 -1.57 -8.79 8.21
CA GLY A 182 -0.47 -8.01 7.62
C GLY A 182 -0.18 -8.40 6.17
N ILE A 183 -0.21 -9.69 5.86
CA ILE A 183 -0.10 -10.22 4.50
C ILE A 183 -1.27 -9.72 3.63
N GLN A 184 -2.50 -9.84 4.13
CA GLN A 184 -3.70 -9.39 3.42
C GLN A 184 -3.68 -7.88 3.16
N LEU A 185 -3.34 -7.06 4.17
CA LEU A 185 -3.16 -5.61 4.01
C LEU A 185 -2.13 -5.31 2.91
N ARG A 186 -1.01 -6.04 2.92
CA ARG A 186 0.02 -5.85 1.91
C ARG A 186 -0.44 -6.26 0.52
N LEU A 187 -1.11 -7.41 0.40
CA LEU A 187 -1.73 -7.87 -0.87
C LEU A 187 -2.76 -6.86 -1.38
N SER A 188 -3.56 -6.28 -0.49
CA SER A 188 -4.54 -5.25 -0.84
C SER A 188 -3.87 -3.98 -1.39
N LEU A 189 -2.85 -3.46 -0.72
CA LEU A 189 -2.09 -2.30 -1.18
C LEU A 189 -1.42 -2.54 -2.54
N LEU A 190 -0.99 -3.78 -2.79
CA LEU A 190 -0.40 -4.18 -4.06
C LEU A 190 -1.45 -4.46 -5.15
N GLY A 191 -2.74 -4.48 -4.80
CA GLY A 191 -3.84 -4.71 -5.73
C GLY A 191 -4.19 -6.18 -5.99
N TYR A 192 -3.73 -7.11 -5.14
CA TYR A 192 -4.06 -8.55 -5.28
C TYR A 192 -5.26 -8.97 -4.44
N LEU A 193 -5.65 -8.21 -3.43
CA LEU A 193 -6.79 -8.51 -2.55
C LEU A 193 -7.64 -7.25 -2.37
N ASP A 194 -8.95 -7.40 -2.20
CA ASP A 194 -9.81 -6.27 -1.84
C ASP A 194 -9.61 -5.87 -0.37
N GLY A 195 -9.71 -4.58 -0.06
CA GLY A 195 -9.62 -4.12 1.32
C GLY A 195 -10.72 -4.70 2.21
N ALA A 196 -11.90 -4.98 1.66
CA ALA A 196 -13.01 -5.63 2.36
C ALA A 196 -12.72 -7.09 2.74
N ASP A 197 -11.79 -7.76 2.03
CA ASP A 197 -11.40 -9.15 2.26
C ASP A 197 -10.21 -9.29 3.25
N VAL A 198 -9.81 -8.19 3.91
CA VAL A 198 -8.78 -8.20 4.97
C VAL A 198 -9.39 -8.67 6.28
N THR A 199 -9.54 -9.96 6.43
CA THR A 199 -10.22 -10.62 7.55
C THR A 199 -9.30 -11.01 8.71
N GLY A 200 -8.02 -11.26 8.42
CA GLY A 200 -7.05 -11.91 9.31
C GLY A 200 -7.14 -13.44 9.28
N SER A 201 -8.01 -14.01 8.46
CA SER A 201 -8.14 -15.45 8.26
C SER A 201 -7.53 -15.86 6.91
N SER A 202 -6.82 -16.98 6.88
CA SER A 202 -6.31 -17.55 5.62
C SER A 202 -7.46 -18.28 4.93
N ASP A 203 -8.14 -17.57 4.05
CA ASP A 203 -9.30 -18.03 3.28
C ASP A 203 -8.96 -18.23 1.80
N TYR A 204 -9.95 -18.70 1.02
CA TYR A 204 -9.81 -18.95 -0.40
C TYR A 204 -9.34 -17.71 -1.19
N LEU A 205 -9.88 -16.51 -0.91
CA LEU A 205 -9.49 -15.29 -1.62
C LEU A 205 -8.05 -14.90 -1.28
N THR A 206 -7.63 -15.08 -0.04
CA THR A 206 -6.24 -14.89 0.38
C THR A 206 -5.29 -15.84 -0.34
N GLU A 207 -5.65 -17.13 -0.46
CA GLU A 207 -4.88 -18.12 -1.20
C GLU A 207 -4.75 -17.72 -2.68
N GLN A 208 -5.85 -17.36 -3.33
CA GLN A 208 -5.86 -16.95 -4.74
C GLN A 208 -5.05 -15.66 -4.97
N ALA A 209 -5.12 -14.71 -4.05
CA ALA A 209 -4.30 -13.50 -4.09
C ALA A 209 -2.80 -13.80 -3.94
N LEU A 210 -2.45 -14.75 -3.07
CA LEU A 210 -1.06 -15.24 -2.93
C LEU A 210 -0.56 -15.93 -4.20
N VAL A 211 -1.38 -16.78 -4.84
CA VAL A 211 -1.02 -17.42 -6.12
C VAL A 211 -0.74 -16.37 -7.19
N ALA A 212 -1.60 -15.35 -7.30
CA ALA A 212 -1.41 -14.25 -8.24
C ALA A 212 -0.11 -13.47 -7.95
N PHE A 213 0.11 -13.11 -6.68
CA PHE A 213 1.33 -12.43 -6.25
C PHE A 213 2.59 -13.25 -6.55
N GLN A 214 2.58 -14.52 -6.15
CA GLN A 214 3.70 -15.43 -6.38
C GLN A 214 4.00 -15.58 -7.87
N GLY A 215 2.97 -15.73 -8.71
CA GLY A 215 3.12 -15.80 -10.16
C GLY A 215 3.69 -14.52 -10.77
N TRP A 216 3.28 -13.36 -10.26
CA TRP A 216 3.82 -12.07 -10.72
C TRP A 216 5.28 -11.88 -10.35
N GLU A 217 5.66 -12.23 -9.12
CA GLU A 217 7.02 -12.14 -8.60
C GLU A 217 7.96 -13.28 -9.04
N GLY A 218 7.46 -14.25 -9.83
CA GLY A 218 8.25 -15.40 -10.29
C GLY A 218 8.62 -16.40 -9.19
N LEU A 219 7.79 -16.48 -8.15
CA LEU A 219 7.90 -17.46 -7.07
C LEU A 219 7.08 -18.72 -7.37
N ASP A 220 7.34 -19.79 -6.61
CA ASP A 220 6.49 -20.98 -6.65
C ASP A 220 5.05 -20.63 -6.26
N ARG A 221 4.10 -20.90 -7.13
CA ARG A 221 2.68 -20.56 -6.99
C ARG A 221 1.95 -21.53 -6.07
N THR A 222 2.30 -21.53 -4.79
CA THR A 222 1.77 -22.46 -3.78
C THR A 222 0.49 -21.98 -3.11
N GLY A 223 0.15 -20.68 -3.21
CA GLY A 223 -0.93 -20.06 -2.45
C GLY A 223 -0.65 -19.95 -0.95
N SER A 224 0.54 -20.31 -0.50
CA SER A 224 0.91 -20.38 0.91
C SER A 224 1.81 -19.25 1.32
N ILE A 225 1.73 -18.85 2.61
CA ILE A 225 2.58 -17.84 3.22
C ILE A 225 3.94 -18.46 3.56
N THR A 226 4.82 -18.60 2.56
CA THR A 226 6.19 -19.09 2.75
C THR A 226 7.13 -17.97 3.21
N GLY A 227 8.33 -18.32 3.70
CA GLY A 227 9.35 -17.33 4.03
C GLY A 227 9.76 -16.47 2.83
N GLN A 228 9.85 -17.06 1.63
CA GLN A 228 10.16 -16.34 0.39
C GLN A 228 9.03 -15.37 0.01
N THR A 229 7.77 -15.83 0.10
CA THR A 229 6.59 -15.00 -0.14
C THR A 229 6.56 -13.79 0.78
N GLN A 230 6.87 -13.98 2.07
CA GLN A 230 6.89 -12.87 3.04
C GLN A 230 7.95 -11.83 2.70
N VAL A 231 9.17 -12.26 2.38
CA VAL A 231 10.28 -11.37 2.00
C VAL A 231 9.92 -10.59 0.72
N ALA A 232 9.38 -11.27 -0.28
CA ALA A 232 8.95 -10.63 -1.53
C ALA A 232 7.84 -9.60 -1.28
N LEU A 233 6.80 -9.95 -0.52
CA LEU A 233 5.72 -9.03 -0.15
C LEU A 233 6.22 -7.76 0.53
N PHE A 234 7.25 -7.87 1.37
CA PHE A 234 7.80 -6.72 2.07
C PHE A 234 8.45 -5.70 1.14
N THR A 235 9.06 -6.14 0.03
CA THR A 235 9.79 -5.29 -0.92
C THR A 235 9.02 -4.98 -2.21
N ALA A 236 7.99 -5.76 -2.53
CA ALA A 236 7.24 -5.66 -3.78
C ALA A 236 6.61 -4.29 -4.02
N HIS A 237 6.34 -4.02 -5.28
CA HIS A 237 5.55 -2.87 -5.75
C HIS A 237 4.29 -3.38 -6.46
N ARG A 238 3.29 -2.52 -6.59
CA ARG A 238 2.10 -2.83 -7.39
C ARG A 238 2.53 -3.20 -8.81
N PRO A 239 1.94 -4.22 -9.46
CA PRO A 239 2.24 -4.56 -10.84
C PRO A 239 2.11 -3.34 -11.76
N GLU A 240 3.00 -3.22 -12.72
CA GLU A 240 2.89 -2.20 -13.76
C GLU A 240 2.33 -2.79 -15.05
N PRO A 241 1.45 -2.07 -15.76
CA PRO A 241 0.97 -2.51 -17.05
C PRO A 241 2.08 -2.43 -18.09
N ALA A 242 2.00 -3.25 -19.14
CA ALA A 242 3.00 -3.24 -20.21
C ALA A 242 3.12 -1.90 -20.95
N ALA A 243 2.06 -1.09 -20.92
CA ALA A 243 2.08 0.28 -21.43
C ALA A 243 1.10 1.14 -20.64
N ARG A 244 1.48 2.37 -20.35
CA ARG A 244 0.61 3.37 -19.72
C ARG A 244 -0.25 4.02 -20.82
N ARG A 245 -1.46 3.51 -20.99
CA ARG A 245 -2.47 4.04 -21.94
C ARG A 245 -3.73 4.42 -21.17
N SER A 246 -4.45 5.43 -21.66
CA SER A 246 -5.76 5.81 -21.12
C SER A 246 -6.82 4.75 -21.39
N GLY A 247 -7.91 4.80 -20.64
CA GLY A 247 -9.07 3.91 -20.77
C GLY A 247 -8.93 2.60 -20.00
N LYS A 248 -10.05 1.86 -19.99
CA LYS A 248 -10.15 0.53 -19.38
C LYS A 248 -9.58 -0.53 -20.30
N ARG A 249 -8.86 -1.52 -19.77
CA ARG A 249 -8.41 -2.73 -20.47
C ARG A 249 -8.04 -3.82 -19.49
N ILE A 250 -7.91 -5.04 -20.00
CA ILE A 250 -7.30 -6.15 -19.26
C ILE A 250 -6.07 -6.68 -20.00
N GLU A 251 -5.06 -7.07 -19.23
CA GLU A 251 -3.87 -7.76 -19.74
C GLU A 251 -3.74 -9.12 -19.05
N ILE A 252 -3.61 -10.19 -19.83
CA ILE A 252 -3.52 -11.57 -19.35
C ILE A 252 -2.12 -12.09 -19.61
N TYR A 253 -1.39 -12.40 -18.53
CA TYR A 253 -0.04 -12.93 -18.56
C TYR A 253 -0.08 -14.44 -18.31
N ARG A 254 0.02 -15.23 -19.38
CA ARG A 254 -0.16 -16.71 -19.35
C ARG A 254 0.91 -17.41 -18.52
N ASP A 255 2.15 -17.00 -18.66
CA ASP A 255 3.31 -17.54 -17.95
C ASP A 255 3.26 -17.23 -16.44
N ARG A 256 2.75 -16.08 -16.09
CA ARG A 256 2.57 -15.65 -14.70
C ARG A 256 1.28 -16.14 -14.06
N GLY A 257 0.29 -16.54 -14.88
CA GLY A 257 -1.04 -16.90 -14.39
C GLY A 257 -1.76 -15.73 -13.74
N VAL A 258 -1.67 -14.53 -14.35
CA VAL A 258 -2.22 -13.28 -13.79
C VAL A 258 -2.97 -12.50 -14.86
N LEU A 259 -4.15 -12.00 -14.49
CA LEU A 259 -4.92 -11.00 -15.23
C LEU A 259 -4.81 -9.67 -14.51
N LEU A 260 -4.43 -8.61 -15.21
CA LEU A 260 -4.43 -7.24 -14.70
C LEU A 260 -5.68 -6.49 -15.20
N MET A 261 -6.41 -5.86 -14.28
CA MET A 261 -7.44 -4.87 -14.57
C MET A 261 -6.78 -3.49 -14.54
N ILE A 262 -6.83 -2.76 -15.64
CA ILE A 262 -6.09 -1.51 -15.84
C ILE A 262 -7.04 -0.41 -16.26
N GLU A 263 -6.96 0.74 -15.60
CA GLU A 263 -7.69 1.94 -15.96
C GLU A 263 -6.76 3.16 -15.84
N THR A 264 -6.85 4.09 -16.81
CA THR A 264 -6.03 5.32 -16.84
C THR A 264 -4.51 5.09 -16.75
N GLY A 265 -4.05 3.90 -17.19
CA GLY A 265 -2.64 3.52 -17.17
C GLY A 265 -2.14 2.95 -15.84
N GLU A 266 -3.02 2.75 -14.88
CA GLU A 266 -2.71 2.15 -13.58
C GLU A 266 -3.39 0.79 -13.41
N VAL A 267 -2.70 -0.13 -12.73
CA VAL A 267 -3.28 -1.43 -12.37
C VAL A 267 -4.16 -1.24 -11.14
N LEU A 268 -5.46 -1.46 -11.31
CA LEU A 268 -6.42 -1.45 -10.20
C LEU A 268 -6.39 -2.77 -9.44
N ARG A 269 -6.27 -3.87 -10.19
CA ARG A 269 -6.35 -5.23 -9.64
C ARG A 269 -5.48 -6.20 -10.42
N ALA A 270 -4.82 -7.12 -9.72
CA ALA A 270 -4.12 -8.27 -10.26
C ALA A 270 -4.80 -9.55 -9.76
N VAL A 271 -5.35 -10.33 -10.66
CA VAL A 271 -6.20 -11.49 -10.37
C VAL A 271 -5.51 -12.76 -10.80
N HIS A 272 -5.55 -13.81 -9.98
CA HIS A 272 -5.10 -15.14 -10.40
C HIS A 272 -5.92 -15.63 -11.60
N ALA A 273 -5.24 -16.18 -12.60
CA ALA A 273 -5.85 -16.64 -13.84
C ALA A 273 -5.23 -17.95 -14.32
N SER A 274 -6.05 -19.00 -14.45
CA SER A 274 -5.62 -20.25 -15.09
C SER A 274 -6.06 -20.25 -16.55
N THR A 275 -5.09 -20.21 -17.45
CA THR A 275 -5.30 -20.14 -18.91
C THR A 275 -5.35 -21.52 -19.55
N GLY A 276 -5.41 -21.60 -20.87
CA GLY A 276 -5.45 -22.85 -21.63
C GLY A 276 -4.14 -23.63 -21.56
N MET A 277 -4.25 -24.94 -21.38
CA MET A 277 -3.13 -25.90 -21.46
C MET A 277 -2.34 -25.69 -22.77
N ASN A 278 -1.04 -25.97 -22.73
CA ASN A 278 -0.20 -25.96 -23.95
C ASN A 278 -0.30 -24.69 -24.80
N GLY A 279 -0.66 -23.56 -24.17
CA GLY A 279 -0.74 -22.26 -24.85
C GLY A 279 -1.94 -22.07 -25.78
N VAL A 280 -2.99 -22.90 -25.65
CA VAL A 280 -4.21 -22.79 -26.49
C VAL A 280 -5.02 -21.50 -26.24
N THR A 281 -4.77 -20.76 -25.13
CA THR A 281 -5.18 -19.36 -25.04
C THR A 281 -4.22 -18.53 -25.89
N PRO A 282 -4.65 -18.00 -27.06
CA PRO A 282 -3.70 -17.40 -28.00
C PRO A 282 -3.19 -16.06 -27.52
N ALA A 283 -1.90 -15.79 -27.73
CA ALA A 283 -1.36 -14.45 -27.55
C ALA A 283 -1.93 -13.49 -28.60
N GLY A 284 -2.05 -12.22 -28.26
CA GLY A 284 -2.52 -11.19 -29.19
C GLY A 284 -3.33 -10.09 -28.51
N SER A 285 -3.85 -9.21 -29.34
CA SER A 285 -4.75 -8.12 -28.93
C SER A 285 -6.16 -8.42 -29.44
N PHE A 286 -7.11 -8.36 -28.55
CA PHE A 286 -8.52 -8.68 -28.76
C PHE A 286 -9.37 -7.60 -28.09
N GLU A 287 -10.69 -7.75 -28.22
CA GLU A 287 -11.68 -6.92 -27.52
C GLU A 287 -12.79 -7.84 -26.97
N VAL A 288 -13.37 -7.46 -25.84
CA VAL A 288 -14.58 -8.10 -25.36
C VAL A 288 -15.70 -7.85 -26.35
N TYR A 289 -16.27 -8.89 -26.96
CA TYR A 289 -17.34 -8.75 -27.94
C TYR A 289 -18.71 -9.22 -27.45
N VAL A 290 -18.75 -10.07 -26.43
CA VAL A 290 -19.99 -10.55 -25.79
C VAL A 290 -19.76 -10.75 -24.30
N LYS A 291 -20.75 -10.41 -23.50
CA LYS A 291 -20.81 -10.69 -22.06
C LYS A 291 -22.07 -11.50 -21.75
N ALA A 292 -21.93 -12.48 -20.87
CA ALA A 292 -23.06 -13.26 -20.37
C ALA A 292 -22.89 -13.48 -18.86
N LEU A 293 -23.91 -13.13 -18.09
CA LEU A 293 -23.89 -13.37 -16.63
C LEU A 293 -23.76 -14.87 -16.33
N LEU A 294 -24.40 -15.71 -17.15
CA LEU A 294 -24.28 -17.15 -17.10
C LEU A 294 -24.31 -17.69 -18.53
N SER A 295 -23.27 -18.41 -18.91
CA SER A 295 -23.13 -18.99 -20.24
C SER A 295 -22.94 -20.50 -20.18
N TRP A 296 -23.57 -21.24 -21.06
CA TRP A 296 -23.42 -22.69 -21.19
C TRP A 296 -22.38 -23.04 -22.25
N SER A 297 -21.33 -23.71 -21.86
CA SER A 297 -20.36 -24.26 -22.81
C SER A 297 -20.84 -25.60 -23.35
N VAL A 298 -21.32 -25.63 -24.59
CA VAL A 298 -21.82 -26.83 -25.24
C VAL A 298 -20.76 -27.93 -25.36
N PRO A 299 -19.51 -27.64 -25.80
CA PRO A 299 -18.50 -28.67 -25.94
C PRO A 299 -18.03 -29.27 -24.63
N PHE A 300 -18.04 -28.50 -23.54
CA PHE A 300 -17.50 -28.96 -22.24
C PHE A 300 -18.59 -29.26 -21.21
N LYS A 301 -19.87 -28.99 -21.54
CA LYS A 301 -21.06 -29.24 -20.70
C LYS A 301 -20.90 -28.66 -19.29
N VAL A 302 -20.44 -27.40 -19.21
CA VAL A 302 -20.24 -26.66 -17.96
C VAL A 302 -20.86 -25.28 -18.06
N TRP A 303 -21.37 -24.78 -16.94
CA TRP A 303 -21.76 -23.39 -16.78
C TRP A 303 -20.54 -22.50 -16.55
N MET A 304 -20.53 -21.35 -17.18
CA MET A 304 -19.49 -20.33 -17.07
C MET A 304 -20.13 -19.02 -16.57
N PRO A 305 -20.20 -18.82 -15.26
CA PRO A 305 -20.67 -17.57 -14.70
C PRO A 305 -19.72 -16.42 -15.04
N TYR A 306 -20.26 -15.22 -15.19
CA TYR A 306 -19.53 -13.99 -15.44
C TYR A 306 -18.60 -14.08 -16.68
N ALA A 307 -19.12 -14.66 -17.76
CA ALA A 307 -18.35 -14.87 -18.98
C ALA A 307 -18.21 -13.58 -19.80
N ALA A 308 -16.97 -13.19 -20.10
CA ALA A 308 -16.64 -12.11 -21.04
C ALA A 308 -15.81 -12.69 -22.19
N TYR A 309 -16.43 -12.82 -23.35
CA TYR A 309 -15.83 -13.41 -24.54
C TYR A 309 -15.00 -12.39 -25.32
N PHE A 310 -13.77 -12.76 -25.66
CA PHE A 310 -12.85 -11.88 -26.39
C PHE A 310 -12.28 -12.50 -27.68
N ARG A 311 -12.40 -13.83 -27.87
CA ARG A 311 -11.99 -14.48 -29.13
C ARG A 311 -12.73 -15.79 -29.34
N GLY A 312 -13.57 -15.90 -30.39
CA GLY A 312 -14.31 -17.14 -30.68
C GLY A 312 -15.05 -17.63 -29.43
N GLY A 313 -14.85 -18.89 -29.03
CA GLY A 313 -15.42 -19.44 -27.80
C GLY A 313 -14.59 -19.18 -26.53
N ILE A 314 -13.54 -18.33 -26.58
CA ILE A 314 -12.65 -18.08 -25.46
C ILE A 314 -13.15 -16.86 -24.65
N ALA A 315 -13.33 -17.05 -23.35
CA ALA A 315 -13.81 -16.04 -22.42
C ALA A 315 -12.97 -16.04 -21.12
N THR A 316 -12.97 -14.93 -20.39
CA THR A 316 -12.74 -14.95 -18.94
C THR A 316 -14.04 -15.38 -18.27
N HIS A 317 -14.00 -16.23 -17.26
CA HIS A 317 -15.19 -16.65 -16.53
C HIS A 317 -14.84 -17.21 -15.16
N GLN A 318 -15.81 -17.27 -14.25
CA GLN A 318 -15.66 -17.95 -12.97
C GLN A 318 -15.48 -19.44 -13.17
N SER A 319 -14.60 -20.03 -12.38
CA SER A 319 -14.45 -21.49 -12.27
C SER A 319 -14.30 -21.90 -10.79
N PRO A 320 -14.91 -22.99 -10.37
CA PRO A 320 -14.66 -23.53 -9.02
C PRO A 320 -13.25 -24.13 -8.88
N ASP A 321 -12.58 -24.39 -10.02
CA ASP A 321 -11.23 -24.93 -10.09
C ASP A 321 -10.35 -23.96 -10.88
N VAL A 322 -9.44 -23.29 -10.16
CA VAL A 322 -8.47 -22.35 -10.72
C VAL A 322 -7.08 -22.75 -10.22
N PRO A 323 -6.47 -23.77 -10.84
CA PRO A 323 -5.14 -24.21 -10.41
C PRO A 323 -4.05 -23.21 -10.76
N SER A 324 -2.92 -23.29 -10.07
CA SER A 324 -1.76 -22.40 -10.28
C SER A 324 -1.03 -22.63 -11.62
N TYR A 325 -1.53 -23.48 -12.48
CA TYR A 325 -1.00 -23.80 -13.81
C TYR A 325 -2.10 -23.68 -14.88
N PRO A 326 -1.74 -23.56 -16.17
CA PRO A 326 -2.71 -23.58 -17.26
C PRO A 326 -3.47 -24.90 -17.35
N ALA A 327 -4.81 -24.89 -17.22
CA ALA A 327 -5.62 -26.10 -17.12
C ALA A 327 -6.89 -26.11 -18.00
N SER A 328 -7.19 -25.02 -18.70
CA SER A 328 -8.41 -24.91 -19.51
C SER A 328 -8.17 -25.39 -20.96
N HIS A 329 -9.25 -25.46 -21.74
CA HIS A 329 -9.20 -25.70 -23.19
C HIS A 329 -9.16 -24.38 -24.00
N GLY A 330 -8.79 -23.27 -23.36
CA GLY A 330 -8.63 -21.97 -24.01
C GLY A 330 -9.19 -20.79 -23.21
N CYS A 331 -10.25 -20.99 -22.45
CA CYS A 331 -10.79 -19.96 -21.57
C CYS A 331 -9.81 -19.55 -20.46
N VAL A 332 -10.05 -18.42 -19.86
CA VAL A 332 -9.30 -17.91 -18.72
C VAL A 332 -10.17 -18.07 -17.48
N ARG A 333 -9.85 -19.07 -16.67
CA ARG A 333 -10.55 -19.34 -15.42
C ARG A 333 -10.12 -18.35 -14.36
N LEU A 334 -11.10 -17.77 -13.66
CA LEU A 334 -10.90 -16.82 -12.58
C LEU A 334 -11.56 -17.33 -11.30
N PRO A 335 -11.02 -16.95 -10.12
CA PRO A 335 -11.60 -17.28 -8.83
C PRO A 335 -13.00 -16.68 -8.66
N GLU A 336 -13.80 -17.35 -7.83
CA GLU A 336 -15.08 -16.81 -7.36
C GLU A 336 -14.86 -15.43 -6.70
N GLY A 337 -15.79 -14.50 -6.91
CA GLY A 337 -15.68 -13.10 -6.50
C GLY A 337 -14.80 -12.26 -7.44
N GLU A 338 -13.64 -12.75 -7.84
CA GLU A 338 -12.77 -12.01 -8.79
C GLU A 338 -13.33 -12.03 -10.22
N ALA A 339 -13.92 -13.14 -10.65
CA ALA A 339 -14.56 -13.22 -11.95
C ALA A 339 -15.72 -12.22 -12.09
N GLU A 340 -16.51 -12.06 -11.05
CA GLU A 340 -17.58 -11.06 -10.97
C GLU A 340 -17.02 -9.63 -11.10
N ARG A 341 -15.95 -9.32 -10.36
CA ARG A 341 -15.27 -8.01 -10.43
C ARG A 341 -14.75 -7.72 -11.85
N VAL A 342 -14.07 -8.69 -12.47
CA VAL A 342 -13.59 -8.57 -13.85
C VAL A 342 -14.78 -8.37 -14.82
N TYR A 343 -15.85 -9.14 -14.67
CA TYR A 343 -17.05 -9.03 -15.50
C TYR A 343 -17.68 -7.64 -15.42
N HIS A 344 -17.82 -7.07 -14.22
CA HIS A 344 -18.37 -5.72 -14.04
C HIS A 344 -17.42 -4.62 -14.49
N PHE A 345 -16.12 -4.86 -14.43
CA PHE A 345 -15.11 -3.91 -14.89
C PHE A 345 -15.09 -3.77 -16.42
N VAL A 346 -15.17 -4.89 -17.16
CA VAL A 346 -15.10 -4.87 -18.63
C VAL A 346 -16.48 -4.58 -19.25
N GLU A 347 -16.46 -3.94 -20.41
CA GLU A 347 -17.62 -3.67 -21.27
C GLU A 347 -17.36 -4.27 -22.65
N VAL A 348 -18.40 -4.38 -23.48
CA VAL A 348 -18.21 -4.73 -24.90
C VAL A 348 -17.36 -3.63 -25.55
N GLY A 349 -16.29 -4.01 -26.26
CA GLY A 349 -15.28 -3.11 -26.79
C GLY A 349 -14.06 -2.92 -25.86
N THR A 350 -14.08 -3.43 -24.61
CA THR A 350 -12.90 -3.34 -23.72
C THR A 350 -11.73 -4.12 -24.32
N PRO A 351 -10.54 -3.49 -24.50
CA PRO A 351 -9.36 -4.16 -25.02
C PRO A 351 -8.86 -5.27 -24.08
N VAL A 352 -8.48 -6.40 -24.70
CA VAL A 352 -7.90 -7.57 -24.04
C VAL A 352 -6.56 -7.89 -24.71
N THR A 353 -5.47 -7.82 -23.94
CA THR A 353 -4.16 -8.24 -24.42
C THR A 353 -3.75 -9.53 -23.74
N VAL A 354 -3.44 -10.58 -24.50
CA VAL A 354 -2.91 -11.85 -24.01
C VAL A 354 -1.42 -11.93 -24.36
N ARG A 355 -0.59 -12.18 -23.35
CA ARG A 355 0.87 -12.25 -23.43
C ARG A 355 1.41 -13.61 -23.04
#